data_9d79337f37d7f4c844c7e66f77ca753f
#
_entry.id   9d79337f37d7f4c844c7e66f77ca753f
#
_cell.length_a   1.000
_cell.length_b   1.000
_cell.length_c   1.000
_cell.angle_alpha   90.00
_cell.angle_beta   90.00
_cell.angle_gamma   90.00
#
_symmetry.space_group_name_H-M   'P 1'
#
loop_
_entity.id
_entity.type
_entity.pdbx_description
1 polymer ?
#
loop_
_entity_poly.entity_id
_entity_poly.type
_entity_poly.pdbx_seq_one_letter_code
_entity_poly.pdbx_strand_id
1 'polypeptide(L)'
;MSDFKNQSPWGSPPGGGGSGNGGFRRGPKPPNIDEVISKIQNTINRFFGGGKGGAKPIIISLIILLVVWTLSGLYRVLPDEQGVVLRFGKFVKTTQPGLNYHLPFPIENVLTPKVTKVNRMDIGFRSERDSGFSSGGVADVPEESLMLTGDENIVNIDFSVFWVIKDAGNFLFKIQDPEGTVKAAAETAMREVIARSDIQPILTEGRSVIEAAVSYTHLTLPTNGCV
;
A
#
# COMPACT_ATOMS: atom_id res chain seq x y z
N MET A 1 -76.32 -6.99 -13.25
CA MET A 1 -75.70 -7.04 -14.58
C MET A 1 -74.24 -6.73 -14.31
N SER A 2 -73.38 -7.53 -14.46
CA SER A 2 -72.91 -8.79 -14.95
C SER A 2 -71.53 -9.02 -14.32
N ASP A 3 -71.42 -10.19 -13.66
CA ASP A 3 -70.14 -10.69 -13.12
C ASP A 3 -69.13 -10.97 -14.21
N PHE A 4 -67.89 -10.53 -14.05
CA PHE A 4 -66.75 -11.03 -14.77
C PHE A 4 -65.93 -11.95 -13.86
N LYS A 5 -66.10 -13.25 -14.01
CA LYS A 5 -65.24 -14.30 -13.47
C LYS A 5 -63.85 -14.24 -14.15
N ASN A 6 -62.86 -14.01 -13.35
CA ASN A 6 -61.47 -14.12 -13.71
C ASN A 6 -61.06 -15.59 -13.73
N GLN A 7 -61.00 -16.20 -14.92
CA GLN A 7 -60.48 -17.56 -15.12
C GLN A 7 -58.97 -17.47 -15.48
N SER A 8 -58.20 -18.07 -14.62
CA SER A 8 -56.76 -18.24 -14.84
C SER A 8 -56.48 -19.25 -15.94
N PRO A 9 -55.56 -19.02 -16.90
CA PRO A 9 -55.33 -19.92 -18.07
C PRO A 9 -54.58 -21.21 -17.75
N TRP A 10 -54.21 -21.46 -16.52
CA TRP A 10 -53.47 -22.67 -16.15
C TRP A 10 -54.34 -23.53 -15.24
N GLY A 11 -54.91 -24.59 -15.84
CA GLY A 11 -55.87 -25.48 -15.25
C GLY A 11 -55.40 -26.13 -13.96
N SER A 12 -56.34 -26.29 -13.04
CA SER A 12 -56.18 -27.07 -11.82
C SER A 12 -56.06 -28.56 -12.12
N PRO A 13 -55.15 -29.30 -11.50
CA PRO A 13 -55.11 -30.75 -11.63
C PRO A 13 -56.21 -31.43 -10.85
N PRO A 14 -56.77 -32.56 -11.35
CA PRO A 14 -57.86 -33.27 -10.71
C PRO A 14 -57.40 -33.99 -9.43
N GLY A 15 -58.24 -33.93 -8.40
CA GLY A 15 -58.05 -34.65 -7.16
C GLY A 15 -58.10 -36.17 -7.39
N GLY A 16 -57.09 -36.89 -6.90
CA GLY A 16 -57.05 -38.34 -6.82
C GLY A 16 -56.47 -38.75 -5.46
N GLY A 17 -57.32 -39.29 -4.61
CA GLY A 17 -56.94 -39.94 -3.36
C GLY A 17 -56.15 -41.23 -3.64
N GLY A 18 -55.06 -41.41 -2.90
CA GLY A 18 -54.24 -42.61 -2.92
C GLY A 18 -53.32 -42.67 -1.72
N SER A 19 -53.73 -43.40 -0.71
CA SER A 19 -52.91 -43.84 0.40
C SER A 19 -51.72 -44.65 -0.11
N GLY A 20 -50.51 -44.13 0.01
CA GLY A 20 -49.27 -44.83 -0.36
C GLY A 20 -48.15 -44.41 0.62
N ASN A 21 -47.92 -45.30 1.58
CA ASN A 21 -46.81 -45.25 2.52
C ASN A 21 -45.49 -45.48 1.79
N GLY A 22 -44.87 -44.39 1.32
CA GLY A 22 -43.55 -44.35 0.67
C GLY A 22 -42.59 -43.47 1.43
N GLY A 23 -41.71 -44.06 2.23
CA GLY A 23 -40.66 -43.37 2.99
C GLY A 23 -39.68 -42.68 2.06
N PHE A 24 -39.87 -41.41 1.81
CA PHE A 24 -38.83 -40.55 1.24
C PHE A 24 -37.74 -40.33 2.27
N ARG A 25 -36.57 -40.92 2.01
CA ARG A 25 -35.31 -40.62 2.70
C ARG A 25 -35.11 -39.10 2.55
N ARG A 26 -35.40 -38.38 3.64
CA ARG A 26 -34.99 -36.97 3.75
C ARG A 26 -33.49 -36.90 3.62
N GLY A 27 -33.00 -36.30 2.56
CA GLY A 27 -31.60 -35.88 2.43
C GLY A 27 -31.22 -34.99 3.62
N PRO A 28 -29.92 -34.88 3.90
CA PRO A 28 -29.47 -34.02 5.01
C PRO A 28 -30.00 -32.60 4.81
N LYS A 29 -30.82 -32.13 5.76
CA LYS A 29 -31.29 -30.75 5.78
C LYS A 29 -30.07 -29.82 5.80
N PRO A 30 -30.04 -28.77 4.97
CA PRO A 30 -29.01 -27.74 5.09
C PRO A 30 -29.01 -27.24 6.56
N PRO A 31 -27.83 -26.96 7.12
CA PRO A 31 -27.76 -26.50 8.50
C PRO A 31 -28.59 -25.22 8.65
N ASN A 32 -29.65 -25.31 9.46
CA ASN A 32 -30.49 -24.16 9.76
C ASN A 32 -29.63 -23.14 10.48
N ILE A 33 -29.45 -21.99 9.86
CA ILE A 33 -28.71 -20.85 10.41
C ILE A 33 -29.28 -20.48 11.79
N ASP A 34 -30.61 -20.59 11.97
CA ASP A 34 -31.28 -20.37 13.23
C ASP A 34 -30.85 -21.38 14.33
N GLU A 35 -30.57 -22.63 13.96
CA GLU A 35 -30.12 -23.65 14.92
C GLU A 35 -28.67 -23.42 15.34
N VAL A 36 -27.83 -22.91 14.43
CA VAL A 36 -26.45 -22.48 14.75
C VAL A 36 -26.47 -21.24 15.62
N ILE A 37 -27.30 -20.26 15.29
CA ILE A 37 -27.48 -19.03 16.09
C ILE A 37 -28.01 -19.36 17.48
N SER A 38 -29.03 -20.23 17.60
CA SER A 38 -29.58 -20.62 18.91
C SER A 38 -28.57 -21.42 19.74
N LYS A 39 -27.75 -22.28 19.12
CA LYS A 39 -26.66 -22.98 19.82
C LYS A 39 -25.62 -22.01 20.32
N ILE A 40 -25.23 -21.03 19.50
CA ILE A 40 -24.28 -19.98 19.89
C ILE A 40 -24.88 -19.16 21.02
N GLN A 41 -26.15 -18.70 20.90
CA GLN A 41 -26.84 -17.96 21.96
C GLN A 41 -26.97 -18.76 23.26
N ASN A 42 -27.31 -20.04 23.18
CA ASN A 42 -27.44 -20.88 24.36
C ASN A 42 -26.04 -21.17 25.00
N THR A 43 -25.00 -21.31 24.19
CA THR A 43 -23.63 -21.43 24.68
C THR A 43 -23.16 -20.15 25.35
N ILE A 44 -23.42 -19.00 24.72
CA ILE A 44 -23.15 -17.68 25.30
C ILE A 44 -23.92 -17.50 26.58
N ASN A 45 -25.24 -17.77 26.60
CA ASN A 45 -26.06 -17.66 27.79
C ASN A 45 -25.63 -18.65 28.89
N ARG A 46 -25.11 -19.81 28.54
CA ARG A 46 -24.57 -20.77 29.51
C ARG A 46 -23.25 -20.31 30.15
N PHE A 47 -22.43 -19.60 29.35
CA PHE A 47 -21.19 -18.97 29.84
C PHE A 47 -21.44 -17.67 30.59
N PHE A 48 -22.42 -16.86 30.13
CA PHE A 48 -22.75 -15.55 30.71
C PHE A 48 -23.94 -15.59 31.71
N GLY A 49 -24.81 -16.60 31.65
CA GLY A 49 -26.11 -16.63 32.36
C GLY A 49 -26.13 -17.45 33.65
N GLY A 50 -25.06 -18.02 34.09
CA GLY A 50 -25.02 -18.90 35.26
C GLY A 50 -24.64 -18.19 36.56
N GLY A 51 -25.58 -17.44 37.17
CA GLY A 51 -25.49 -17.14 38.61
C GLY A 51 -25.61 -15.67 38.99
N LYS A 52 -26.54 -15.40 39.87
CA LYS A 52 -26.74 -14.16 40.61
C LYS A 52 -25.41 -13.55 41.07
N GLY A 53 -25.05 -12.37 40.54
CA GLY A 53 -24.15 -11.44 41.24
C GLY A 53 -22.64 -11.77 41.24
N GLY A 54 -22.06 -12.33 40.16
CA GLY A 54 -20.63 -12.62 40.13
C GLY A 54 -19.88 -11.81 39.09
N ALA A 55 -18.70 -11.28 39.43
CA ALA A 55 -17.77 -10.60 38.53
C ALA A 55 -17.22 -11.53 37.40
N LYS A 56 -17.43 -12.84 37.49
CA LYS A 56 -16.93 -13.87 36.55
C LYS A 56 -17.31 -13.64 35.08
N PRO A 57 -18.58 -13.36 34.69
CA PRO A 57 -18.91 -13.13 33.27
C PRO A 57 -18.27 -11.84 32.73
N ILE A 58 -18.13 -10.82 33.55
CA ILE A 58 -17.47 -9.56 33.16
C ILE A 58 -15.98 -9.83 32.92
N ILE A 59 -15.33 -10.61 33.78
CA ILE A 59 -13.91 -10.97 33.64
C ILE A 59 -13.69 -11.80 32.37
N ILE A 60 -14.56 -12.78 32.10
CA ILE A 60 -14.47 -13.60 30.87
C ILE A 60 -14.66 -12.73 29.62
N SER A 61 -15.63 -11.82 29.63
CA SER A 61 -15.84 -10.87 28.53
C SER A 61 -14.64 -9.98 28.31
N LEU A 62 -14.02 -9.48 29.39
CA LEU A 62 -12.82 -8.65 29.32
C LEU A 62 -11.61 -9.44 28.77
N ILE A 63 -11.45 -10.70 29.16
CA ILE A 63 -10.39 -11.57 28.65
C ILE A 63 -10.59 -11.82 27.15
N ILE A 64 -11.80 -12.11 26.70
CA ILE A 64 -12.10 -12.32 25.28
C ILE A 64 -11.80 -11.04 24.48
N LEU A 65 -12.24 -9.89 25.00
CA LEU A 65 -11.96 -8.59 24.36
C LEU A 65 -10.44 -8.35 24.25
N LEU A 66 -9.69 -8.65 25.30
CA LEU A 66 -8.24 -8.50 25.34
C LEU A 66 -7.55 -9.45 24.34
N VAL A 67 -8.01 -10.69 24.23
CA VAL A 67 -7.49 -11.65 23.25
C VAL A 67 -7.76 -11.17 21.81
N VAL A 68 -8.98 -10.71 21.51
CA VAL A 68 -9.32 -10.16 20.19
C VAL A 68 -8.47 -8.92 19.90
N TRP A 69 -8.30 -8.04 20.88
CA TRP A 69 -7.48 -6.86 20.75
C TRP A 69 -6.01 -7.21 20.46
N THR A 70 -5.41 -8.17 21.18
CA THR A 70 -4.03 -8.59 20.93
C THR A 70 -3.86 -9.26 19.56
N LEU A 71 -4.82 -10.07 19.11
CA LEU A 71 -4.80 -10.70 17.78
C LEU A 71 -4.90 -9.67 16.63
N SER A 72 -5.48 -8.52 16.88
CA SER A 72 -5.56 -7.41 15.91
C SER A 72 -4.18 -6.82 15.55
N GLY A 73 -3.12 -7.15 16.28
CA GLY A 73 -1.76 -6.69 16.00
C GLY A 73 -1.03 -7.46 14.90
N LEU A 74 -1.64 -8.47 14.28
CA LEU A 74 -1.03 -9.19 13.17
C LEU A 74 -1.16 -8.40 11.87
N TYR A 75 -0.04 -8.20 11.15
CA TYR A 75 -0.03 -7.54 9.85
C TYR A 75 0.95 -8.22 8.89
N ARG A 76 0.70 -8.03 7.61
CA ARG A 76 1.52 -8.59 6.54
C ARG A 76 2.25 -7.47 5.80
N VAL A 77 3.55 -7.62 5.64
CA VAL A 77 4.40 -6.77 4.80
C VAL A 77 4.64 -7.49 3.49
N LEU A 78 4.36 -6.83 2.37
CA LEU A 78 4.57 -7.39 1.04
C LEU A 78 6.06 -7.47 0.71
N PRO A 79 6.48 -8.30 -0.27
CA PRO A 79 7.89 -8.42 -0.67
C PRO A 79 8.51 -7.12 -1.20
N ASP A 80 7.69 -6.22 -1.72
CA ASP A 80 8.09 -4.91 -2.25
C ASP A 80 8.07 -3.80 -1.18
N GLU A 81 7.62 -4.11 0.03
CA GLU A 81 7.47 -3.16 1.12
C GLU A 81 8.44 -3.44 2.27
N GLN A 82 8.68 -2.42 3.07
CA GLN A 82 9.38 -2.55 4.35
C GLN A 82 8.50 -1.94 5.44
N GLY A 83 8.22 -2.70 6.49
CA GLY A 83 7.39 -2.21 7.57
C GLY A 83 8.21 -1.34 8.53
N VAL A 84 7.66 -0.19 8.88
CA VAL A 84 8.23 0.75 9.85
C VAL A 84 7.27 0.90 11.00
N VAL A 85 7.66 0.41 12.17
CA VAL A 85 6.83 0.41 13.38
C VAL A 85 7.11 1.65 14.19
N LEU A 86 6.04 2.41 14.46
CA LEU A 86 6.05 3.59 15.33
C LEU A 86 5.31 3.28 16.62
N ARG A 87 5.91 3.57 17.76
CA ARG A 87 5.26 3.52 19.06
C ARG A 87 5.03 4.93 19.57
N PHE A 88 3.76 5.29 19.76
CA PHE A 88 3.36 6.66 20.10
C PHE A 88 4.00 7.73 19.20
N GLY A 89 4.10 7.44 17.88
CA GLY A 89 4.70 8.35 16.90
C GLY A 89 6.23 8.34 16.82
N LYS A 90 6.94 7.59 17.69
CA LYS A 90 8.40 7.46 17.63
C LYS A 90 8.79 6.20 16.87
N PHE A 91 9.79 6.29 16.02
CA PHE A 91 10.39 5.15 15.33
C PHE A 91 10.98 4.15 16.34
N VAL A 92 10.65 2.87 16.18
CA VAL A 92 11.13 1.77 17.05
C VAL A 92 11.96 0.77 16.26
N LYS A 93 11.42 0.25 15.17
CA LYS A 93 12.07 -0.79 14.37
C LYS A 93 11.55 -0.83 12.94
N THR A 94 12.38 -1.35 12.05
CA THR A 94 11.99 -1.81 10.71
C THR A 94 11.71 -3.30 10.71
N THR A 95 10.71 -3.73 9.94
CA THR A 95 10.35 -5.15 9.78
C THR A 95 10.49 -5.59 8.35
N GLN A 96 10.99 -6.81 8.17
CA GLN A 96 11.17 -7.45 6.87
C GLN A 96 9.84 -7.93 6.28
N PRO A 97 9.77 -8.17 4.95
CA PRO A 97 8.61 -8.79 4.32
C PRO A 97 8.20 -10.09 5.00
N GLY A 98 6.88 -10.29 5.13
CA GLY A 98 6.29 -11.46 5.77
C GLY A 98 5.20 -11.11 6.77
N LEU A 99 4.82 -12.10 7.59
CA LEU A 99 3.87 -11.93 8.67
C LEU A 99 4.61 -11.40 9.91
N ASN A 100 4.20 -10.23 10.36
CA ASN A 100 4.78 -9.55 11.51
C ASN A 100 3.72 -9.24 12.56
N TYR A 101 4.18 -8.94 13.77
CA TYR A 101 3.32 -8.56 14.88
C TYR A 101 3.76 -7.22 15.45
N HIS A 102 2.77 -6.34 15.67
CA HIS A 102 2.93 -5.08 16.40
C HIS A 102 1.89 -5.00 17.53
N LEU A 103 2.09 -4.12 18.49
CA LEU A 103 1.09 -3.86 19.52
C LEU A 103 -0.11 -3.15 18.87
N PRO A 104 -1.35 -3.61 19.14
CA PRO A 104 -2.53 -3.03 18.51
C PRO A 104 -2.66 -1.53 18.76
N PHE A 105 -3.36 -0.86 17.83
CA PHE A 105 -3.74 0.53 18.02
C PHE A 105 -4.40 0.73 19.41
N PRO A 106 -4.10 1.78 20.18
CA PRO A 106 -3.37 3.00 19.79
C PRO A 106 -1.86 3.01 20.11
N ILE A 107 -1.27 1.89 20.56
CA ILE A 107 0.10 1.84 21.08
C ILE A 107 1.11 1.93 19.93
N GLU A 108 0.96 1.09 18.91
CA GLU A 108 1.83 1.07 17.74
C GLU A 108 1.04 1.32 16.46
N ASN A 109 1.71 1.96 15.51
CA ASN A 109 1.24 2.16 14.15
C ASN A 109 2.31 1.68 13.18
N VAL A 110 1.91 1.16 12.02
CA VAL A 110 2.84 0.61 11.03
C VAL A 110 2.67 1.36 9.72
N LEU A 111 3.77 1.83 9.16
CA LEU A 111 3.87 2.38 7.82
C LEU A 111 4.58 1.35 6.92
N THR A 112 4.08 1.13 5.72
CA THR A 112 4.63 0.16 4.77
C THR A 112 5.00 0.83 3.44
N PRO A 113 6.06 1.66 3.40
CA PRO A 113 6.52 2.25 2.16
C PRO A 113 7.09 1.18 1.22
N LYS A 114 6.88 1.37 -0.09
CA LYS A 114 7.39 0.49 -1.14
C LYS A 114 8.85 0.81 -1.42
N VAL A 115 9.75 -0.05 -0.96
CA VAL A 115 11.21 0.17 -1.07
C VAL A 115 11.80 -0.35 -2.38
N THR A 116 11.19 -1.38 -2.98
CA THR A 116 11.69 -1.94 -4.26
C THR A 116 11.14 -1.22 -5.48
N LYS A 117 10.15 -0.32 -5.29
CA LYS A 117 9.61 0.48 -6.38
C LYS A 117 10.67 1.43 -6.90
N VAL A 118 10.97 1.34 -8.19
CA VAL A 118 11.79 2.33 -8.88
C VAL A 118 10.94 3.59 -9.08
N ASN A 119 11.36 4.67 -8.46
CA ASN A 119 10.78 5.99 -8.66
C ASN A 119 11.55 6.67 -9.79
N ARG A 120 10.83 7.40 -10.65
CA ARG A 120 11.39 8.19 -11.73
C ARG A 120 11.15 9.66 -11.42
N MET A 121 12.15 10.47 -11.67
CA MET A 121 12.08 11.91 -11.57
C MET A 121 12.67 12.51 -12.83
N ASP A 122 11.92 13.39 -13.49
CA ASP A 122 12.34 14.08 -14.69
C ASP A 122 12.86 15.48 -14.32
N ILE A 123 14.03 15.85 -14.84
CA ILE A 123 14.73 17.10 -14.57
C ILE A 123 14.98 17.80 -15.92
N GLY A 124 14.64 19.08 -15.99
CA GLY A 124 14.71 19.89 -17.21
C GLY A 124 13.41 19.94 -17.98
N PHE A 125 12.54 18.95 -17.83
CA PHE A 125 11.26 18.88 -18.51
C PHE A 125 10.14 18.34 -17.62
N ARG A 126 8.89 18.64 -17.99
CA ARG A 126 7.69 18.05 -17.35
C ARG A 126 6.91 17.29 -18.39
N SER A 127 6.67 16.00 -18.14
CA SER A 127 5.81 15.18 -18.99
C SER A 127 4.34 15.41 -18.65
N GLU A 128 3.45 15.14 -19.62
CA GLU A 128 1.98 15.32 -19.51
C GLU A 128 1.36 14.65 -18.27
N ARG A 129 1.99 13.58 -17.74
CA ARG A 129 1.49 12.84 -16.58
C ARG A 129 1.57 13.62 -15.28
N ASP A 130 2.49 14.57 -15.18
CA ASP A 130 2.74 15.33 -13.94
C ASP A 130 2.05 16.69 -13.92
N SER A 131 1.68 17.23 -15.08
CA SER A 131 1.21 18.61 -15.17
C SER A 131 -0.32 18.77 -15.14
N GLY A 132 -1.12 17.71 -15.24
CA GLY A 132 -2.60 17.82 -15.18
C GLY A 132 -3.24 18.66 -16.29
N PHE A 133 -2.46 19.18 -17.22
CA PHE A 133 -2.92 19.96 -18.37
C PHE A 133 -3.11 19.06 -19.59
N SER A 134 -4.32 19.10 -20.16
CA SER A 134 -4.74 18.29 -21.32
C SER A 134 -4.12 18.74 -22.67
N SER A 135 -3.04 19.48 -22.68
CA SER A 135 -2.40 19.98 -23.89
C SER A 135 -1.11 19.23 -24.14
N GLY A 136 -1.14 18.26 -25.04
CA GLY A 136 -0.10 17.27 -25.36
C GLY A 136 1.27 17.83 -25.72
N GLY A 137 1.98 18.38 -24.75
CA GLY A 137 3.33 18.92 -24.94
C GLY A 137 4.23 18.65 -23.74
N VAL A 138 5.49 18.32 -24.02
CA VAL A 138 6.54 18.36 -23.00
C VAL A 138 6.83 19.83 -22.72
N ALA A 139 6.65 20.27 -21.47
CA ALA A 139 7.00 21.61 -21.04
C ALA A 139 8.48 21.60 -20.61
N ASP A 140 9.29 22.36 -21.28
CA ASP A 140 10.69 22.60 -20.94
C ASP A 140 10.80 23.53 -19.72
N VAL A 141 11.74 23.25 -18.81
CA VAL A 141 12.04 24.05 -17.61
C VAL A 141 13.50 24.50 -17.68
N PRO A 142 13.76 25.66 -18.33
CA PRO A 142 15.12 26.13 -18.57
C PRO A 142 15.96 26.36 -17.30
N GLU A 143 15.32 26.63 -16.18
CA GLU A 143 15.97 26.82 -14.88
C GLU A 143 16.70 25.55 -14.39
N GLU A 144 16.20 24.37 -14.81
CA GLU A 144 16.72 23.06 -14.44
C GLU A 144 17.65 22.48 -15.51
N SER A 145 17.39 22.78 -16.79
CA SER A 145 18.04 22.16 -17.94
C SER A 145 19.27 22.91 -18.43
N LEU A 146 19.35 24.25 -18.25
CA LEU A 146 20.49 25.04 -18.73
C LEU A 146 21.71 24.87 -17.82
N MET A 147 22.83 24.42 -18.44
CA MET A 147 24.09 24.18 -17.75
C MET A 147 25.25 24.77 -18.56
N LEU A 148 26.31 25.17 -17.83
CA LEU A 148 27.54 25.71 -18.43
C LEU A 148 28.60 24.61 -18.50
N THR A 149 29.20 24.45 -19.67
CA THR A 149 30.31 23.52 -19.92
C THR A 149 31.65 24.10 -19.51
N GLY A 150 32.68 23.26 -19.44
CA GLY A 150 34.05 23.68 -19.11
C GLY A 150 34.71 24.64 -20.12
N ASP A 151 34.25 24.61 -21.37
CA ASP A 151 34.64 25.48 -22.46
C ASP A 151 33.69 26.69 -22.67
N GLU A 152 32.99 27.12 -21.60
CA GLU A 152 32.16 28.34 -21.55
C GLU A 152 30.94 28.35 -22.50
N ASN A 153 30.48 27.18 -22.93
CA ASN A 153 29.27 27.06 -23.73
C ASN A 153 28.03 26.75 -22.83
N ILE A 154 26.87 27.19 -23.26
CA ILE A 154 25.60 26.88 -22.60
C ILE A 154 24.96 25.72 -23.35
N VAL A 155 24.58 24.68 -22.60
CA VAL A 155 23.88 23.49 -23.11
C VAL A 155 22.56 23.31 -22.40
N ASN A 156 21.56 22.81 -23.12
CA ASN A 156 20.28 22.42 -22.60
C ASN A 156 20.27 20.89 -22.44
N ILE A 157 20.15 20.39 -21.20
CA ILE A 157 20.24 18.97 -20.89
C ILE A 157 19.04 18.53 -20.09
N ASP A 158 18.24 17.64 -20.70
CA ASP A 158 17.12 16.99 -20.09
C ASP A 158 17.49 15.56 -19.68
N PHE A 159 17.17 15.18 -18.46
CA PHE A 159 17.49 13.83 -17.98
C PHE A 159 16.47 13.32 -16.97
N SER A 160 16.43 11.99 -16.83
CA SER A 160 15.57 11.31 -15.86
C SER A 160 16.42 10.54 -14.86
N VAL A 161 16.11 10.69 -13.59
CA VAL A 161 16.76 9.97 -12.49
C VAL A 161 15.85 8.85 -12.03
N PHE A 162 16.40 7.65 -11.95
CA PHE A 162 15.73 6.49 -11.37
C PHE A 162 16.35 6.18 -10.01
N TRP A 163 15.53 6.11 -8.99
CA TRP A 163 16.00 5.88 -7.64
C TRP A 163 15.08 4.94 -6.86
N VAL A 164 15.65 4.27 -5.86
CA VAL A 164 14.93 3.35 -4.97
C VAL A 164 15.21 3.68 -3.51
N ILE A 165 14.28 3.35 -2.64
CA ILE A 165 14.43 3.55 -1.20
C ILE A 165 15.25 2.39 -0.63
N LYS A 166 16.44 2.64 -0.12
CA LYS A 166 17.29 1.62 0.50
C LYS A 166 16.82 1.25 1.91
N ASP A 167 16.40 2.24 2.69
CA ASP A 167 15.97 2.09 4.07
C ASP A 167 14.77 2.97 4.35
N ALA A 168 13.63 2.34 4.65
CA ALA A 168 12.37 3.04 4.88
C ALA A 168 12.39 3.94 6.12
N GLY A 169 13.11 3.55 7.17
CA GLY A 169 13.20 4.33 8.40
C GLY A 169 13.98 5.65 8.17
N ASN A 170 15.13 5.57 7.52
CA ASN A 170 15.92 6.75 7.18
C ASN A 170 15.17 7.67 6.21
N PHE A 171 14.49 7.10 5.21
CA PHE A 171 13.70 7.83 4.24
C PHE A 171 12.57 8.65 4.89
N LEU A 172 11.84 8.04 5.84
CA LEU A 172 10.67 8.67 6.46
C LEU A 172 11.03 9.67 7.58
N PHE A 173 12.17 9.51 8.25
CA PHE A 173 12.45 10.27 9.49
C PHE A 173 13.72 11.09 9.50
N LYS A 174 14.67 10.84 8.60
CA LYS A 174 15.92 11.60 8.54
C LYS A 174 15.90 12.70 7.49
N ILE A 175 15.03 12.61 6.49
CA ILE A 175 14.98 13.55 5.37
C ILE A 175 13.59 14.21 5.39
N GLN A 176 13.54 15.52 5.45
CA GLN A 176 12.29 16.29 5.49
C GLN A 176 11.57 16.26 4.13
N ASP A 177 12.34 16.42 3.04
CA ASP A 177 11.87 16.33 1.66
C ASP A 177 12.82 15.42 0.86
N PRO A 178 12.53 14.12 0.79
CA PRO A 178 13.38 13.18 0.07
C PRO A 178 13.42 13.44 -1.43
N GLU A 179 12.29 13.79 -2.04
CA GLU A 179 12.20 14.02 -3.49
C GLU A 179 12.96 15.26 -3.89
N GLY A 180 12.77 16.37 -3.18
CA GLY A 180 13.54 17.59 -3.41
C GLY A 180 15.04 17.41 -3.16
N THR A 181 15.42 16.60 -2.18
CA THR A 181 16.84 16.28 -1.92
C THR A 181 17.46 15.47 -3.07
N VAL A 182 16.76 14.44 -3.58
CA VAL A 182 17.23 13.66 -4.73
C VAL A 182 17.37 14.54 -5.96
N LYS A 183 16.40 15.44 -6.20
CA LYS A 183 16.44 16.40 -7.30
C LYS A 183 17.66 17.30 -7.22
N ALA A 184 17.84 17.98 -6.10
CA ALA A 184 18.95 18.91 -5.89
C ALA A 184 20.31 18.20 -6.01
N ALA A 185 20.43 16.99 -5.48
CA ALA A 185 21.62 16.16 -5.60
C ALA A 185 21.91 15.79 -7.06
N ALA A 186 20.90 15.36 -7.80
CA ALA A 186 21.02 14.97 -9.20
C ALA A 186 21.40 16.17 -10.09
N GLU A 187 20.75 17.32 -9.90
CA GLU A 187 21.11 18.56 -10.60
C GLU A 187 22.55 18.99 -10.31
N THR A 188 22.97 18.93 -9.05
CA THR A 188 24.34 19.31 -8.66
C THR A 188 25.37 18.39 -9.30
N ALA A 189 25.11 17.08 -9.29
CA ALA A 189 26.01 16.11 -9.91
C ALA A 189 26.12 16.31 -11.42
N MET A 190 24.99 16.51 -12.08
CA MET A 190 25.00 16.74 -13.51
C MET A 190 25.76 18.01 -13.85
N ARG A 191 25.50 19.14 -13.15
CA ARG A 191 26.24 20.39 -13.33
C ARG A 191 27.73 20.23 -13.09
N GLU A 192 28.14 19.45 -12.07
CA GLU A 192 29.55 19.19 -11.79
C GLU A 192 30.25 18.44 -12.94
N VAL A 193 29.60 17.41 -13.47
CA VAL A 193 30.16 16.60 -14.58
C VAL A 193 30.20 17.45 -15.87
N ILE A 194 29.14 18.20 -16.17
CA ILE A 194 29.09 19.05 -17.37
C ILE A 194 30.11 20.19 -17.31
N ALA A 195 30.30 20.83 -16.16
CA ALA A 195 31.28 21.88 -15.97
C ALA A 195 32.74 21.43 -16.15
N ARG A 196 33.00 20.12 -16.07
CA ARG A 196 34.31 19.51 -16.33
C ARG A 196 34.47 18.98 -17.75
N SER A 197 33.42 19.01 -18.55
CA SER A 197 33.37 18.45 -19.89
C SER A 197 33.32 19.56 -20.95
N ASP A 198 33.94 19.33 -22.09
CA ASP A 198 33.79 20.21 -23.27
C ASP A 198 32.49 19.90 -24.00
N ILE A 199 32.00 20.86 -24.81
CA ILE A 199 30.72 20.72 -25.52
C ILE A 199 30.74 19.57 -26.55
N GLN A 200 31.83 19.34 -27.24
CA GLN A 200 31.91 18.35 -28.32
C GLN A 200 31.64 16.91 -27.84
N PRO A 201 32.27 16.40 -26.77
CA PRO A 201 31.93 15.11 -26.18
C PRO A 201 30.47 15.00 -25.72
N ILE A 202 29.90 16.08 -25.16
CA ILE A 202 28.52 16.09 -24.65
C ILE A 202 27.52 15.87 -25.79
N LEU A 203 27.75 16.50 -26.94
CA LEU A 203 26.85 16.42 -28.11
C LEU A 203 26.97 15.12 -28.90
N THR A 204 28.07 14.40 -28.77
CA THR A 204 28.37 13.21 -29.60
C THR A 204 28.30 11.91 -28.80
N GLU A 205 29.44 11.35 -28.45
CA GLU A 205 29.59 10.03 -27.82
C GLU A 205 29.58 10.09 -26.28
N GLY A 206 29.62 11.27 -25.71
CA GLY A 206 29.80 11.49 -24.27
C GLY A 206 28.63 11.15 -23.38
N ARG A 207 27.42 10.87 -23.93
CA ARG A 207 26.22 10.60 -23.11
C ARG A 207 26.42 9.45 -22.12
N SER A 208 26.97 8.32 -22.58
CA SER A 208 27.21 7.16 -21.74
C SER A 208 28.31 7.40 -20.70
N VAL A 209 29.30 8.22 -21.04
CA VAL A 209 30.38 8.59 -20.12
C VAL A 209 29.87 9.52 -19.04
N ILE A 210 29.02 10.50 -19.40
CA ILE A 210 28.38 11.43 -18.47
C ILE A 210 27.45 10.66 -17.54
N GLU A 211 26.61 9.77 -18.06
CA GLU A 211 25.72 8.92 -17.27
C GLU A 211 26.52 8.08 -16.26
N ALA A 212 27.59 7.44 -16.68
CA ALA A 212 28.46 6.67 -15.79
C ALA A 212 29.13 7.56 -14.74
N ALA A 213 29.61 8.75 -15.12
CA ALA A 213 30.24 9.69 -14.19
C ALA A 213 29.26 10.22 -13.14
N VAL A 214 28.05 10.60 -13.54
CA VAL A 214 26.99 11.06 -12.62
C VAL A 214 26.57 9.92 -11.68
N SER A 215 26.39 8.72 -12.19
CA SER A 215 26.07 7.54 -11.37
C SER A 215 27.17 7.26 -10.35
N TYR A 216 28.43 7.38 -10.73
CA TYR A 216 29.55 7.13 -9.83
C TYR A 216 29.65 8.17 -8.72
N THR A 217 29.48 9.47 -9.01
CA THR A 217 29.60 10.55 -8.01
C THR A 217 28.56 10.47 -6.90
N HIS A 218 27.36 9.94 -7.17
CA HIS A 218 26.28 9.91 -6.19
C HIS A 218 25.95 8.53 -5.61
N LEU A 219 26.12 7.45 -6.37
CA LEU A 219 25.85 6.09 -5.88
C LEU A 219 26.93 5.55 -4.94
N THR A 220 28.14 6.12 -5.00
CA THR A 220 29.29 5.68 -4.19
C THR A 220 29.56 6.53 -2.97
N LEU A 221 28.82 7.61 -2.75
CA LEU A 221 28.93 8.32 -1.47
C LEU A 221 28.47 7.37 -0.36
N PRO A 222 29.38 6.90 0.51
CA PRO A 222 28.99 6.05 1.62
C PRO A 222 28.07 6.88 2.53
N THR A 223 26.86 6.38 2.75
CA THR A 223 25.90 6.93 3.72
C THR A 223 26.39 6.84 5.18
N ASN A 224 27.69 6.62 5.38
CA ASN A 224 28.35 6.44 6.67
C ASN A 224 28.90 7.73 7.28
N GLY A 225 28.56 8.88 6.75
CA GLY A 225 29.11 10.17 7.17
C GLY A 225 28.21 11.04 8.02
N CYS A 226 27.34 10.47 8.87
CA CYS A 226 26.67 11.25 9.94
C CYS A 226 26.84 10.51 11.25
N VAL A 227 27.92 10.82 11.95
CA VAL A 227 28.05 10.64 13.40
C VAL A 227 27.24 11.72 14.09
#